data_fe0d6fbbe8e3a7c152b04d13a73a6994
#
_entry.id   fe0d6fbbe8e3a7c152b04d13a73a6994
#
_cell.length_a   1.000
_cell.length_b   1.000
_cell.length_c   1.000
_cell.angle_alpha   90.00
_cell.angle_beta   90.00
_cell.angle_gamma   90.00
#
_symmetry.space_group_name_H-M   'P 1'
#
loop_
_entity.id
_entity.type
_entity.pdbx_description
1 polymer ?
#
loop_
_entity_poly.entity_id
_entity_poly.type
_entity_poly.pdbx_seq_one_letter_code
_entity_poly.pdbx_strand_id
1 'polypeptide(L)' 'MAKEWEPKEEHQAVIARSIEFISDELAELQEALHCPNSFIVEIANWVVSEYKTNQIIIRRGEE' A
#
# COMPACT_ATOMS: atom_id res chain seq x y z
N MET A 1 -19.03 3.51 15.93
CA MET A 1 -18.11 3.42 15.28
C MET A 1 -17.24 4.54 15.27
N ALA A 2 -16.17 4.37 15.01
CA ALA A 2 -15.26 5.40 15.09
C ALA A 2 -15.46 6.36 14.00
N LYS A 3 -15.04 7.55 14.21
CA LYS A 3 -15.20 8.47 13.23
C LYS A 3 -14.16 8.20 12.23
N GLU A 4 -14.36 8.56 11.04
CA GLU A 4 -13.42 8.35 10.02
C GLU A 4 -12.28 9.27 10.09
N TRP A 5 -11.10 8.73 9.87
CA TRP A 5 -9.91 9.54 9.89
C TRP A 5 -9.73 10.19 8.52
N GLU A 6 -9.34 11.43 8.51
CA GLU A 6 -9.09 12.12 7.27
C GLU A 6 -7.72 12.75 7.29
N PRO A 7 -7.03 12.74 6.15
CA PRO A 7 -5.70 13.33 6.12
C PRO A 7 -5.81 14.85 6.10
N LYS A 8 -4.82 15.48 6.67
CA LYS A 8 -4.79 16.92 6.65
C LYS A 8 -4.07 17.39 5.41
N GLU A 9 -4.20 18.67 5.15
CA GLU A 9 -3.58 19.19 3.98
C GLU A 9 -2.08 18.97 3.98
N GLU A 10 -1.45 19.11 5.11
CA GLU A 10 -0.02 18.93 5.18
C GLU A 10 0.40 17.50 4.91
N HIS A 11 -0.54 16.56 4.96
CA HIS A 11 -0.21 15.19 4.68
C HIS A 11 -0.23 14.86 3.20
N GLN A 12 -0.74 15.77 2.39
CA GLN A 12 -0.88 15.49 0.97
C GLN A 12 0.47 15.16 0.32
N ALA A 13 1.49 15.92 0.62
CA ALA A 13 2.79 15.69 0.02
C ALA A 13 3.35 14.34 0.42
N VAL A 14 3.17 13.96 1.67
CA VAL A 14 3.67 12.69 2.14
C VAL A 14 2.93 11.55 1.45
N ILE A 15 1.62 11.70 1.32
CA ILE A 15 0.81 10.68 0.69
C ILE A 15 1.21 10.51 -0.77
N ALA A 16 1.39 11.63 -1.47
CA ALA A 16 1.74 11.56 -2.87
C ALA A 16 3.09 10.89 -3.05
N ARG A 17 4.04 11.21 -2.18
CA ARG A 17 5.35 10.62 -2.28
C ARG A 17 5.28 9.12 -2.01
N SER A 18 4.47 8.71 -1.05
CA SER A 18 4.35 7.31 -0.73
C SER A 18 3.74 6.54 -1.90
N ILE A 19 2.75 7.13 -2.55
CA ILE A 19 2.13 6.48 -3.68
C ILE A 19 3.13 6.31 -4.80
N GLU A 20 3.96 7.32 -5.04
CA GLU A 20 4.97 7.22 -6.06
C GLU A 20 5.97 6.14 -5.73
N PHE A 21 6.37 6.08 -4.48
CA PHE A 21 7.33 5.10 -4.06
C PHE A 21 6.79 3.68 -4.23
N ILE A 22 5.55 3.47 -3.85
CA ILE A 22 4.93 2.17 -3.99
C ILE A 22 4.79 1.81 -5.45
N SER A 23 4.42 2.77 -6.28
CA SER A 23 4.29 2.50 -7.70
C SER A 23 5.63 2.12 -8.32
N ASP A 24 6.70 2.79 -7.89
CA ASP A 24 8.01 2.46 -8.42
C ASP A 24 8.42 1.06 -8.01
N GLU A 25 8.11 0.68 -6.78
CA GLU A 25 8.45 -0.64 -6.31
C GLU A 25 7.72 -1.71 -7.11
N LEU A 26 6.45 -1.48 -7.39
CA LEU A 26 5.70 -2.43 -8.16
C LEU A 26 6.21 -2.51 -9.59
N ALA A 27 6.63 -1.38 -10.14
CA ALA A 27 7.16 -1.37 -11.48
C ALA A 27 8.46 -2.16 -11.55
N GLU A 28 9.29 -2.03 -10.53
CA GLU A 28 10.53 -2.78 -10.49
C GLU A 28 10.27 -4.28 -10.38
N LEU A 29 9.27 -4.61 -9.59
CA LEU A 29 8.91 -6.01 -9.43
C LEU A 29 8.44 -6.56 -10.76
N GLN A 30 7.62 -5.79 -11.47
CA GLN A 30 7.12 -6.24 -12.74
C GLN A 30 8.25 -6.47 -13.73
N GLU A 31 9.24 -5.59 -13.72
CA GLU A 31 10.35 -5.75 -14.61
C GLU A 31 11.17 -6.98 -14.25
N ALA A 32 11.39 -7.20 -12.99
CA ALA A 32 12.18 -8.33 -12.56
C ALA A 32 11.51 -9.66 -12.92
N LEU A 33 10.20 -9.70 -12.82
CA LEU A 33 9.47 -10.92 -13.10
C LEU A 33 8.96 -11.03 -14.52
N HIS A 34 8.97 -9.93 -15.26
CA HIS A 34 8.43 -9.91 -16.61
C HIS A 34 6.98 -10.38 -16.57
N CYS A 35 6.23 -9.92 -15.60
CA CYS A 35 4.86 -10.36 -15.44
C CYS A 35 3.89 -9.32 -15.97
N PRO A 36 2.65 -9.72 -16.24
CA PRO A 36 1.65 -8.80 -16.79
C PRO A 36 1.10 -7.91 -15.68
N ASN A 37 0.41 -6.88 -16.09
CA ASN A 37 -0.18 -5.95 -15.15
C ASN A 37 -1.15 -6.64 -14.21
N SER A 38 -1.86 -7.65 -14.71
CA SER A 38 -2.83 -8.33 -13.88
C SER A 38 -2.18 -8.97 -12.66
N PHE A 39 -0.96 -9.44 -12.81
CA PHE A 39 -0.29 -10.05 -11.68
C PHE A 39 0.10 -8.98 -10.67
N ILE A 40 0.51 -7.83 -11.16
CA ILE A 40 0.87 -6.75 -10.25
C ILE A 40 -0.37 -6.31 -9.47
N VAL A 41 -1.53 -6.32 -10.12
CA VAL A 41 -2.75 -5.97 -9.45
C VAL A 41 -3.03 -6.98 -8.33
N GLU A 42 -2.73 -8.24 -8.57
CA GLU A 42 -2.93 -9.25 -7.56
C GLU A 42 -2.02 -9.02 -6.37
N ILE A 43 -0.78 -8.65 -6.62
CA ILE A 43 0.15 -8.37 -5.54
C ILE A 43 -0.36 -7.20 -4.71
N ALA A 44 -0.83 -6.16 -5.37
CA ALA A 44 -1.35 -5.00 -4.68
C ALA A 44 -2.56 -5.37 -3.84
N ASN A 45 -3.42 -6.23 -4.39
CA ASN A 45 -4.59 -6.67 -3.65
C ASN A 45 -4.21 -7.51 -2.45
N TRP A 46 -3.13 -8.23 -2.56
CA TRP A 46 -2.66 -9.03 -1.45
C TRP A 46 -2.32 -8.10 -0.29
N VAL A 47 -1.59 -7.03 -0.57
CA VAL A 47 -1.22 -6.08 0.46
C VAL A 47 -2.48 -5.46 1.07
N VAL A 48 -3.43 -5.09 0.23
CA VAL A 48 -4.66 -4.52 0.72
C VAL A 48 -5.38 -5.50 1.64
N SER A 49 -5.35 -6.77 1.25
CA SER A 49 -6.02 -7.78 2.02
C SER A 49 -5.42 -7.91 3.42
N GLU A 50 -4.11 -7.79 3.50
CA GLU A 50 -3.45 -7.90 4.78
C GLU A 50 -3.87 -6.77 5.71
N TYR A 51 -4.03 -5.59 5.16
CA TYR A 51 -4.47 -4.48 5.97
C TYR A 51 -5.91 -4.68 6.41
N LYS A 52 -6.72 -5.28 5.56
CA LYS A 52 -8.11 -5.50 5.91
C LYS A 52 -8.24 -6.50 7.03
N THR A 53 -7.32 -7.45 7.11
CA THR A 53 -7.40 -8.43 8.18
C THR A 53 -6.62 -7.97 9.40
N ASN A 54 -6.01 -6.79 9.31
CA ASN A 54 -5.28 -6.25 10.45
C ASN A 54 -4.06 -7.02 10.83
N GLN A 55 -3.60 -7.84 9.95
CA GLN A 55 -2.43 -8.60 10.27
C GLN A 55 -1.21 -7.74 10.42
N ILE A 56 -1.02 -6.88 9.48
CA ILE A 56 0.12 -6.02 9.51
C ILE A 56 0.08 -5.07 10.67
N ILE A 57 -1.06 -4.53 10.92
CA ILE A 57 -1.20 -3.62 11.98
C ILE A 57 -0.85 -4.19 13.30
N ILE A 58 -1.30 -5.38 13.52
CA ILE A 58 -0.99 -6.03 14.73
C ILE A 58 0.45 -6.15 14.97
N ARG A 59 1.17 -6.49 13.94
CA ARG A 59 2.51 -6.60 14.08
C ARG A 59 3.15 -5.40 14.58
N ARG A 60 2.66 -4.36 14.23
CA ARG A 60 3.26 -3.24 14.62
C ARG A 60 2.91 -2.77 15.83
N GLY A 61 2.03 -3.05 16.20
CA GLY A 61 1.74 -2.50 17.28
C GLY A 61 2.11 -2.58 18.36
N GLU A 62 2.22 -2.56 18.03
CA GLU A 62 2.42 -2.40 18.77
C GLU A 62 2.53 -2.28 19.37
N GLU A 63 2.48 -2.14 19.25
CA GLU A 63 2.72 -1.98 19.88
C GLU A 63 2.72 -1.89 20.35
#